data_614a4691a6fb80ab119f5b8d6cd323aa
#
_entry.id   614a4691a6fb80ab119f5b8d6cd323aa
#
_cell.length_a   1.000
_cell.length_b   1.000
_cell.length_c   1.000
_cell.angle_alpha   90.00
_cell.angle_beta   90.00
_cell.angle_gamma   90.00
#
_symmetry.space_group_name_H-M   'P 1'
#
loop_
_entity.id
_entity.type
_entity.pdbx_description
1 polymer ?
#
loop_
_entity_poly.entity_id
_entity_poly.type
_entity_poly.pdbx_seq_one_letter_code
_entity_poly.pdbx_strand_id
1 'polypeptide(L)'
;CSGHAEMLTAYNYDSVCTAIDTELYKLAAFEMLAEAGVHVFVNTLLVGAIVDGARVRGAIVESRAGREAFYARSFIDCTAYGDLAAYAGAKYTEPNDYPVCNSVGIGNVDIDKYHAFIEANKLKGQLARGMRSGKSDQIVRAGAEWVNLPELAQAARNIGMAMITTTVHDNYLMFIKCNLKLPVSPTDRDAVAQAELEIRRRMAQTVELFRKHVPGCEKAFMARTSPKLCIRRGRCVECDYDITLPDVLEGRHFDDEIMVYGFHDSAPRLQIKDGGTYGLPYRALCVKGVENLYACGMMITSDHEAHMSTRNTVCCMGQGQGAGTAAALCAARHCGARDLPYGLLRDALTQAGVYFEV
;
A
#
# COMPACT_ATOMS: atom_id res chain seq x y z
N CYS A 1 2.17 15.75 -10.82
CA CYS A 1 2.68 14.36 -10.95
C CYS A 1 2.96 13.97 -12.40
N SER A 2 2.36 14.64 -13.38
CA SER A 2 2.36 14.23 -14.78
C SER A 2 3.74 14.15 -15.44
N GLY A 3 4.74 14.86 -14.95
CA GLY A 3 6.08 14.89 -15.55
C GLY A 3 6.97 13.69 -15.21
N HIS A 4 6.61 12.90 -14.20
CA HIS A 4 7.45 11.81 -13.68
C HIS A 4 6.71 10.46 -13.56
N ALA A 5 5.45 10.42 -13.95
CA ALA A 5 4.66 9.18 -13.93
C ALA A 5 4.66 8.56 -15.32
N GLU A 6 5.11 7.33 -15.42
CA GLU A 6 5.02 6.53 -16.65
C GLU A 6 4.47 5.16 -16.39
N MET A 7 3.74 4.66 -17.36
CA MET A 7 3.24 3.29 -17.35
C MET A 7 4.37 2.35 -17.73
N LEU A 8 4.62 1.36 -16.87
CA LEU A 8 5.69 0.39 -17.03
C LEU A 8 5.11 -1.01 -17.02
N THR A 9 5.51 -1.81 -17.95
CA THR A 9 5.33 -3.26 -17.85
C THR A 9 6.35 -3.80 -16.86
N ALA A 10 5.86 -4.23 -15.67
CA ALA A 10 6.74 -4.64 -14.57
C ALA A 10 6.55 -6.12 -14.34
N TYR A 11 6.71 -7.07 -14.57
CA TYR A 11 6.50 -8.50 -14.38
C TYR A 11 6.32 -9.24 -15.72
N ASN A 12 6.56 -10.53 -15.71
CA ASN A 12 6.49 -11.38 -16.91
C ASN A 12 5.03 -11.69 -17.34
N TYR A 13 4.05 -10.95 -16.85
CA TYR A 13 2.67 -10.96 -17.33
C TYR A 13 2.19 -9.52 -17.44
N ASP A 14 1.12 -9.28 -18.17
CA ASP A 14 0.68 -7.96 -18.64
C ASP A 14 0.23 -6.98 -17.55
N SER A 15 0.96 -6.93 -16.44
CA SER A 15 0.73 -5.93 -15.40
C SER A 15 1.44 -4.64 -15.73
N VAL A 16 0.70 -3.56 -15.64
CA VAL A 16 1.21 -2.21 -15.86
C VAL A 16 1.44 -1.54 -14.52
N CYS A 17 2.66 -1.06 -14.29
CA CYS A 17 3.00 -0.25 -13.13
C CYS A 17 3.32 1.18 -13.55
N THR A 18 3.03 2.14 -12.67
CA THR A 18 3.46 3.52 -12.85
C THR A 18 4.59 3.83 -11.86
N ALA A 19 5.76 4.23 -12.37
CA ALA A 19 6.81 4.81 -11.53
C ALA A 19 6.51 6.28 -11.30
N ILE A 20 6.54 6.69 -10.05
CA ILE A 20 6.19 8.06 -9.64
C ILE A 20 7.30 8.69 -8.80
N ASP A 21 7.43 10.00 -8.90
CA ASP A 21 8.14 10.80 -7.90
C ASP A 21 7.28 10.87 -6.64
N THR A 22 7.79 10.30 -5.55
CA THR A 22 7.04 10.20 -4.30
C THR A 22 6.83 11.53 -3.59
N GLU A 23 7.67 12.55 -3.86
CA GLU A 23 7.48 13.88 -3.28
C GLU A 23 6.38 14.64 -4.02
N LEU A 24 6.40 14.60 -5.36
CA LEU A 24 5.33 15.19 -6.18
C LEU A 24 4.00 14.47 -5.98
N TYR A 25 4.01 13.16 -5.73
CA TYR A 25 2.80 12.42 -5.40
C TYR A 25 2.11 12.95 -4.12
N LYS A 26 2.89 13.28 -3.09
CA LYS A 26 2.32 13.88 -1.86
C LYS A 26 1.65 15.22 -2.13
N LEU A 27 2.30 16.07 -2.92
CA LEU A 27 1.73 17.37 -3.31
C LEU A 27 0.41 17.18 -4.06
N ALA A 28 0.40 16.34 -5.11
CA ALA A 28 -0.78 16.08 -5.90
C ALA A 28 -1.95 15.52 -5.06
N ALA A 29 -1.66 14.65 -4.08
CA ALA A 29 -2.69 14.13 -3.18
C ALA A 29 -3.33 15.25 -2.34
N PHE A 30 -2.54 16.21 -1.84
CA PHE A 30 -3.08 17.37 -1.11
C PHE A 30 -3.88 18.31 -2.03
N GLU A 31 -3.40 18.55 -3.24
CA GLU A 31 -4.10 19.38 -4.24
C GLU A 31 -5.46 18.78 -4.59
N MET A 32 -5.53 17.47 -4.86
CA MET A 32 -6.79 16.76 -5.11
C MET A 32 -7.79 16.87 -3.94
N LEU A 33 -7.31 16.76 -2.71
CA LEU A 33 -8.17 16.92 -1.52
C LEU A 33 -8.68 18.35 -1.39
N ALA A 34 -7.83 19.34 -1.66
CA ALA A 34 -8.22 20.77 -1.61
C ALA A 34 -9.23 21.11 -2.71
N GLU A 35 -9.03 20.64 -3.93
CA GLU A 35 -9.95 20.80 -5.06
C GLU A 35 -11.32 20.18 -4.78
N ALA A 36 -11.33 19.05 -4.09
CA ALA A 36 -12.57 18.37 -3.67
C ALA A 36 -13.24 19.01 -2.44
N GLY A 37 -12.67 20.08 -1.88
CA GLY A 37 -13.20 20.76 -0.69
C GLY A 37 -13.14 19.91 0.59
N VAL A 38 -12.21 18.96 0.67
CA VAL A 38 -12.06 18.09 1.83
C VAL A 38 -11.42 18.85 3.00
N HIS A 39 -12.00 18.77 4.18
CA HIS A 39 -11.38 19.25 5.40
C HIS A 39 -10.30 18.27 5.87
N VAL A 40 -9.03 18.65 5.71
CA VAL A 40 -7.88 17.80 6.06
C VAL A 40 -7.34 18.21 7.43
N PHE A 41 -7.27 17.25 8.35
CA PHE A 41 -6.68 17.42 9.68
C PHE A 41 -5.37 16.62 9.76
N VAL A 42 -4.24 17.33 9.73
CA VAL A 42 -2.91 16.73 9.90
C VAL A 42 -2.50 16.74 11.37
N ASN A 43 -1.56 15.88 11.74
CA ASN A 43 -1.06 15.75 13.13
C ASN A 43 -2.20 15.52 14.13
N THR A 44 -3.20 14.78 13.72
CA THR A 44 -4.40 14.45 14.48
C THR A 44 -4.51 12.93 14.59
N LEU A 45 -4.54 12.42 15.81
CA LEU A 45 -4.57 11.00 16.12
C LEU A 45 -5.97 10.56 16.50
N LEU A 46 -6.49 9.51 15.89
CA LEU A 46 -7.70 8.85 16.33
C LEU A 46 -7.45 8.12 17.65
N VAL A 47 -8.24 8.40 18.67
CA VAL A 47 -8.03 7.87 20.03
C VAL A 47 -9.28 7.21 20.63
N GLY A 48 -10.39 7.18 19.90
CA GLY A 48 -11.63 6.55 20.36
C GLY A 48 -12.80 6.71 19.40
N ALA A 49 -13.91 6.11 19.76
CA ALA A 49 -15.18 6.26 19.05
C ALA A 49 -16.33 6.54 20.04
N ILE A 50 -17.33 7.26 19.59
CA ILE A 50 -18.62 7.41 20.26
C ILE A 50 -19.58 6.46 19.54
N VAL A 51 -20.11 5.48 20.26
CA VAL A 51 -20.96 4.42 19.72
C VAL A 51 -22.31 4.44 20.39
N ASP A 52 -23.36 4.24 19.61
CA ASP A 52 -24.73 4.12 20.08
C ASP A 52 -25.38 2.90 19.40
N GLY A 53 -25.57 1.82 20.14
CA GLY A 53 -25.98 0.53 19.61
C GLY A 53 -24.97 0.01 18.57
N ALA A 54 -25.43 -0.27 17.37
CA ALA A 54 -24.60 -0.72 16.24
C ALA A 54 -24.08 0.43 15.35
N ARG A 55 -24.17 1.68 15.80
CA ARG A 55 -23.76 2.85 14.99
C ARG A 55 -22.65 3.63 15.63
N VAL A 56 -21.64 3.98 14.84
CA VAL A 56 -20.67 5.01 15.19
C VAL A 56 -21.33 6.37 15.03
N ARG A 57 -21.31 7.18 16.11
CA ARG A 57 -21.82 8.56 16.12
C ARG A 57 -20.71 9.57 15.93
N GLY A 58 -19.51 9.27 16.43
CA GLY A 58 -18.37 10.16 16.35
C GLY A 58 -17.04 9.47 16.47
N ALA A 59 -16.02 10.07 15.87
CA ALA A 59 -14.61 9.71 16.04
C ALA A 59 -13.98 10.68 17.04
N ILE A 60 -13.33 10.16 18.08
CA ILE A 60 -12.60 10.97 19.07
C ILE A 60 -11.15 11.08 18.61
N VAL A 61 -10.65 12.28 18.51
CA VAL A 61 -9.30 12.59 18.07
C VAL A 61 -8.54 13.41 19.09
N GLU A 62 -7.22 13.32 19.04
CA GLU A 62 -6.30 14.12 19.85
C GLU A 62 -5.34 14.87 18.93
N SER A 63 -5.15 16.15 19.18
CA SER A 63 -4.21 16.99 18.47
C SER A 63 -3.58 18.01 19.43
N ARG A 64 -2.72 18.90 18.93
CA ARG A 64 -2.22 20.01 19.76
C ARG A 64 -3.29 21.04 20.12
N ALA A 65 -4.42 21.03 19.44
CA ALA A 65 -5.58 21.85 19.80
C ALA A 65 -6.42 21.24 20.95
N GLY A 66 -6.10 20.01 21.34
CA GLY A 66 -6.80 19.27 22.38
C GLY A 66 -7.56 18.07 21.84
N ARG A 67 -8.47 17.56 22.67
CA ARG A 67 -9.35 16.43 22.34
C ARG A 67 -10.66 16.94 21.78
N GLU A 68 -11.04 16.38 20.63
CA GLU A 68 -12.24 16.75 19.89
C GLU A 68 -13.01 15.52 19.44
N ALA A 69 -14.29 15.68 19.13
CA ALA A 69 -15.13 14.64 18.53
C ALA A 69 -15.70 15.11 17.19
N PHE A 70 -15.50 14.33 16.15
CA PHE A 70 -16.07 14.56 14.84
C PHE A 70 -17.30 13.68 14.64
N TYR A 71 -18.45 14.28 14.52
CA TYR A 71 -19.72 13.58 14.29
C TYR A 71 -20.02 13.48 12.81
N ALA A 72 -20.47 12.29 12.36
CA ALA A 72 -20.85 12.05 10.98
C ALA A 72 -21.97 11.01 10.86
N ARG A 73 -22.55 10.91 9.67
CA ARG A 73 -23.55 9.89 9.35
C ARG A 73 -22.92 8.56 8.94
N SER A 74 -21.78 8.63 8.24
CA SER A 74 -21.02 7.48 7.80
C SER A 74 -19.54 7.68 8.10
N PHE A 75 -18.84 6.60 8.36
CA PHE A 75 -17.42 6.58 8.68
C PHE A 75 -16.68 5.58 7.79
N ILE A 76 -15.45 5.93 7.43
CA ILE A 76 -14.55 5.05 6.69
C ILE A 76 -13.25 4.95 7.47
N ASP A 77 -12.93 3.77 7.96
CA ASP A 77 -11.66 3.50 8.63
C ASP A 77 -10.59 3.24 7.56
N CYS A 78 -9.65 4.16 7.44
CA CYS A 78 -8.45 4.07 6.61
C CYS A 78 -7.17 4.13 7.46
N THR A 79 -7.25 3.81 8.76
CA THR A 79 -6.10 3.88 9.68
C THR A 79 -5.01 2.86 9.38
N ALA A 80 -5.27 1.92 8.48
CA ALA A 80 -4.43 0.78 8.13
C ALA A 80 -4.34 -0.31 9.22
N TYR A 81 -4.79 0.00 10.43
CA TYR A 81 -4.76 -0.91 11.59
C TYR A 81 -6.15 -1.18 12.18
N GLY A 82 -7.20 -0.68 11.53
CA GLY A 82 -8.57 -0.86 12.00
C GLY A 82 -8.84 -0.19 13.35
N ASP A 83 -8.25 0.98 13.59
CA ASP A 83 -8.33 1.63 14.90
C ASP A 83 -9.76 2.10 15.20
N LEU A 84 -10.46 2.70 14.22
CA LEU A 84 -11.84 3.11 14.41
C LEU A 84 -12.76 1.91 14.59
N ALA A 85 -12.55 0.86 13.81
CA ALA A 85 -13.32 -0.37 13.92
C ALA A 85 -13.14 -1.02 15.30
N ALA A 86 -11.90 -1.10 15.79
CA ALA A 86 -11.59 -1.62 17.12
C ALA A 86 -12.24 -0.77 18.23
N TYR A 87 -12.16 0.56 18.14
CA TYR A 87 -12.82 1.46 19.11
C TYR A 87 -14.36 1.39 19.02
N ALA A 88 -14.91 1.02 17.86
CA ALA A 88 -16.33 0.77 17.69
C ALA A 88 -16.78 -0.62 18.18
N GLY A 89 -15.87 -1.44 18.69
CA GLY A 89 -16.17 -2.79 19.18
C GLY A 89 -16.32 -3.84 18.10
N ALA A 90 -15.89 -3.55 16.85
CA ALA A 90 -15.87 -4.52 15.78
C ALA A 90 -14.86 -5.66 16.06
N LYS A 91 -15.17 -6.85 15.58
CA LYS A 91 -14.26 -8.00 15.69
C LYS A 91 -13.11 -7.87 14.71
N TYR A 92 -11.93 -8.35 15.11
CA TYR A 92 -10.73 -8.39 14.27
C TYR A 92 -9.81 -9.53 14.72
N THR A 93 -8.84 -9.86 13.86
CA THR A 93 -7.72 -10.74 14.18
C THR A 93 -6.39 -9.99 14.03
N GLU A 94 -5.32 -10.49 14.64
CA GLU A 94 -3.95 -9.96 14.53
C GLU A 94 -2.99 -11.09 14.12
N PRO A 95 -2.94 -11.47 12.85
CA PRO A 95 -2.24 -12.67 12.41
C PRO A 95 -0.71 -12.60 12.54
N ASN A 96 -0.10 -11.40 12.59
CA ASN A 96 1.34 -11.19 12.64
C ASN A 96 2.15 -12.07 11.66
N ASP A 97 1.65 -12.21 10.45
CA ASP A 97 2.12 -13.15 9.43
C ASP A 97 3.07 -12.51 8.40
N TYR A 98 3.24 -11.19 8.41
CA TYR A 98 4.16 -10.46 7.54
C TYR A 98 5.35 -9.86 8.29
N PRO A 99 6.54 -9.82 7.67
CA PRO A 99 7.63 -8.98 8.17
C PRO A 99 7.27 -7.50 7.99
N VAL A 100 7.67 -6.70 8.96
CA VAL A 100 7.68 -5.25 8.81
C VAL A 100 8.89 -4.81 8.00
N CYS A 101 8.85 -3.63 7.41
CA CYS A 101 9.99 -3.11 6.65
C CYS A 101 10.09 -1.59 6.73
N ASN A 102 11.23 -1.10 6.33
CA ASN A 102 11.39 0.30 5.97
C ASN A 102 12.25 0.37 4.70
N SER A 103 12.20 1.49 3.98
CA SER A 103 12.97 1.67 2.76
C SER A 103 13.88 2.89 2.86
N VAL A 104 15.08 2.74 2.32
CA VAL A 104 16.08 3.79 2.16
C VAL A 104 16.16 4.21 0.71
N GLY A 105 16.31 5.51 0.49
CA GLY A 105 16.73 6.10 -0.76
C GLY A 105 18.16 6.60 -0.63
N ILE A 106 18.98 6.35 -1.64
CA ILE A 106 20.38 6.75 -1.68
C ILE A 106 20.62 7.74 -2.81
N GLY A 107 21.28 8.83 -2.49
CA GLY A 107 21.67 9.87 -3.43
C GLY A 107 23.14 9.78 -3.82
N ASN A 108 23.54 10.60 -4.81
CA ASN A 108 24.87 10.64 -5.38
C ASN A 108 25.30 9.29 -5.99
N VAL A 109 24.42 8.74 -6.81
CA VAL A 109 24.59 7.48 -7.51
C VAL A 109 24.71 7.72 -8.99
N ASP A 110 25.71 7.12 -9.62
CA ASP A 110 25.81 6.99 -11.07
C ASP A 110 24.89 5.84 -11.51
N ILE A 111 23.69 6.20 -11.95
CA ILE A 111 22.63 5.23 -12.26
C ILE A 111 23.02 4.35 -13.47
N ASP A 112 23.71 4.89 -14.43
CA ASP A 112 24.09 4.14 -15.65
C ASP A 112 25.16 3.09 -15.32
N LYS A 113 26.15 3.42 -14.47
CA LYS A 113 27.10 2.42 -13.93
C LYS A 113 26.41 1.36 -13.09
N TYR A 114 25.47 1.77 -12.26
CA TYR A 114 24.68 0.82 -11.45
C TYR A 114 23.91 -0.16 -12.33
N HIS A 115 23.21 0.32 -13.36
CA HIS A 115 22.45 -0.54 -14.25
C HIS A 115 23.39 -1.45 -15.10
N ALA A 116 24.51 -0.92 -15.60
CA ALA A 116 25.52 -1.72 -16.30
C ALA A 116 26.09 -2.85 -15.42
N PHE A 117 26.32 -2.56 -14.13
CA PHE A 117 26.75 -3.56 -13.16
C PHE A 117 25.71 -4.67 -12.96
N ILE A 118 24.44 -4.33 -12.83
CA ILE A 118 23.34 -5.30 -12.71
C ILE A 118 23.28 -6.19 -13.96
N GLU A 119 23.39 -5.62 -15.14
CA GLU A 119 23.33 -6.37 -16.40
C GLU A 119 24.56 -7.27 -16.59
N ALA A 120 25.76 -6.77 -16.37
CA ALA A 120 27.01 -7.52 -16.52
C ALA A 120 27.09 -8.75 -15.60
N ASN A 121 26.54 -8.65 -14.40
CA ASN A 121 26.53 -9.75 -13.43
C ASN A 121 25.27 -10.62 -13.51
N LYS A 122 24.41 -10.39 -14.49
CA LYS A 122 23.14 -11.12 -14.66
C LYS A 122 22.26 -11.12 -13.38
N LEU A 123 22.28 -10.00 -12.65
CA LEU A 123 21.58 -9.84 -11.39
C LEU A 123 20.11 -9.45 -11.58
N LYS A 124 19.64 -9.30 -12.81
CA LYS A 124 18.30 -8.85 -13.12
C LYS A 124 17.26 -9.92 -12.84
N GLY A 125 16.41 -9.68 -11.83
CA GLY A 125 15.16 -10.41 -11.64
C GLY A 125 13.99 -9.76 -12.38
N GLN A 126 13.95 -8.43 -12.41
CA GLN A 126 12.89 -7.65 -13.05
C GLN A 126 13.48 -6.34 -13.57
N LEU A 127 13.26 -6.03 -14.84
CA LEU A 127 13.58 -4.73 -15.41
C LEU A 127 12.29 -4.10 -15.97
N ALA A 128 12.09 -2.82 -15.67
CA ALA A 128 11.07 -2.03 -16.33
C ALA A 128 11.71 -0.74 -16.86
N ARG A 129 11.31 -0.37 -18.07
CA ARG A 129 11.79 0.82 -18.76
C ARG A 129 10.69 1.88 -18.79
N GLY A 130 11.09 3.14 -18.78
CA GLY A 130 10.20 4.27 -18.80
C GLY A 130 10.98 5.58 -18.88
N MET A 131 10.40 6.68 -18.41
CA MET A 131 11.03 8.00 -18.40
C MET A 131 11.85 8.21 -17.13
N ARG A 132 13.09 8.65 -17.29
CA ARG A 132 13.98 9.08 -16.22
C ARG A 132 14.62 10.38 -16.61
N SER A 133 14.51 11.41 -15.77
CA SER A 133 15.07 12.74 -16.02
C SER A 133 14.73 13.30 -17.41
N GLY A 134 13.50 13.07 -17.89
CA GLY A 134 13.01 13.54 -19.19
C GLY A 134 13.50 12.74 -20.39
N LYS A 135 14.22 11.63 -20.19
CA LYS A 135 14.68 10.72 -21.25
C LYS A 135 13.81 9.46 -21.27
N SER A 136 13.28 9.11 -22.42
CA SER A 136 12.52 7.89 -22.65
C SER A 136 13.41 6.65 -22.69
N ASP A 137 12.78 5.46 -22.57
CA ASP A 137 13.43 4.13 -22.68
C ASP A 137 14.61 3.93 -21.70
N GLN A 138 14.53 4.53 -20.53
CA GLN A 138 15.51 4.32 -19.46
C GLN A 138 15.06 3.20 -18.53
N ILE A 139 16.01 2.52 -17.87
CA ILE A 139 15.68 1.61 -16.78
C ILE A 139 15.21 2.47 -15.59
N VAL A 140 13.96 2.27 -15.16
CA VAL A 140 13.35 3.00 -14.03
C VAL A 140 13.05 2.08 -12.85
N ARG A 141 13.04 0.77 -13.07
CA ARG A 141 12.92 -0.24 -12.02
C ARG A 141 13.84 -1.40 -12.31
N ALA A 142 14.61 -1.82 -11.32
CA ALA A 142 15.42 -3.01 -11.35
C ALA A 142 15.21 -3.83 -10.07
N GLY A 143 14.81 -5.08 -10.22
CA GLY A 143 14.91 -6.08 -9.17
C GLY A 143 16.21 -6.84 -9.36
N ALA A 144 17.03 -6.97 -8.33
CA ALA A 144 18.28 -7.70 -8.39
C ALA A 144 18.28 -8.87 -7.42
N GLU A 145 18.73 -10.01 -7.94
CA GLU A 145 19.08 -11.17 -7.14
C GLU A 145 20.61 -11.27 -7.10
N TRP A 146 21.17 -11.21 -5.90
CA TRP A 146 22.63 -11.20 -5.70
C TRP A 146 23.30 -12.56 -5.78
N VAL A 147 22.62 -13.55 -6.36
CA VAL A 147 23.09 -14.94 -6.42
C VAL A 147 24.50 -15.09 -7.02
N ASN A 148 24.86 -14.23 -7.95
CA ASN A 148 26.17 -14.24 -8.59
C ASN A 148 27.24 -13.44 -7.81
N LEU A 149 26.89 -12.86 -6.68
CA LEU A 149 27.76 -12.08 -5.79
C LEU A 149 27.61 -12.59 -4.34
N PRO A 150 28.19 -13.75 -4.01
CA PRO A 150 27.89 -14.48 -2.76
C PRO A 150 28.18 -13.67 -1.49
N GLU A 151 29.25 -12.88 -1.45
CA GLU A 151 29.56 -12.04 -0.30
C GLU A 151 28.51 -10.96 -0.08
N LEU A 152 28.12 -10.25 -1.13
CA LEU A 152 27.07 -9.24 -1.07
C LEU A 152 25.71 -9.86 -0.73
N ALA A 153 25.41 -11.03 -1.33
CA ALA A 153 24.20 -11.78 -1.03
C ALA A 153 24.10 -12.17 0.45
N GLN A 154 25.21 -12.65 1.02
CA GLN A 154 25.23 -13.00 2.43
C GLN A 154 25.09 -11.78 3.34
N ALA A 155 25.81 -10.71 3.05
CA ALA A 155 25.70 -9.46 3.80
C ALA A 155 24.29 -8.86 3.73
N ALA A 156 23.66 -8.89 2.56
CA ALA A 156 22.29 -8.44 2.35
C ALA A 156 21.28 -9.27 3.17
N ARG A 157 21.41 -10.60 3.17
CA ARG A 157 20.56 -11.48 3.99
C ARG A 157 20.69 -11.19 5.48
N ASN A 158 21.90 -10.95 5.98
CA ASN A 158 22.16 -10.69 7.40
C ASN A 158 21.42 -9.44 7.91
N ILE A 159 21.21 -8.45 7.06
CA ILE A 159 20.48 -7.21 7.40
C ILE A 159 19.04 -7.19 6.87
N GLY A 160 18.56 -8.28 6.30
CA GLY A 160 17.20 -8.37 5.74
C GLY A 160 16.97 -7.45 4.54
N MET A 161 18.03 -7.11 3.80
CA MET A 161 17.94 -6.23 2.62
C MET A 161 17.28 -6.96 1.46
N ALA A 162 16.29 -6.33 0.85
CA ALA A 162 15.67 -6.77 -0.38
C ALA A 162 15.89 -5.72 -1.47
N MET A 163 16.40 -6.19 -2.61
CA MET A 163 16.82 -5.33 -3.71
C MET A 163 15.75 -5.19 -4.77
N ILE A 164 14.92 -4.20 -4.57
CA ILE A 164 14.16 -3.59 -5.66
C ILE A 164 14.52 -2.13 -5.64
N THR A 165 15.08 -1.61 -6.72
CA THR A 165 15.40 -0.20 -6.86
C THR A 165 14.49 0.42 -7.90
N THR A 166 14.06 1.62 -7.63
CA THR A 166 13.26 2.43 -8.55
C THR A 166 13.92 3.79 -8.64
N THR A 167 13.98 4.37 -9.83
CA THR A 167 14.50 5.72 -10.00
C THR A 167 13.79 6.45 -11.14
N VAL A 168 13.45 7.70 -10.88
CA VAL A 168 12.96 8.66 -11.89
C VAL A 168 13.95 9.81 -12.08
N HIS A 169 15.10 9.76 -11.40
CA HIS A 169 16.20 10.72 -11.44
C HIS A 169 17.53 10.04 -11.74
N ASP A 170 18.49 10.76 -12.31
CA ASP A 170 19.79 10.20 -12.75
C ASP A 170 20.81 9.97 -11.62
N ASN A 171 20.56 10.46 -10.43
CA ASN A 171 21.50 10.43 -9.30
C ASN A 171 20.91 9.87 -8.00
N TYR A 172 19.78 9.19 -8.09
CA TYR A 172 19.00 8.76 -6.93
C TYR A 172 18.36 7.41 -7.13
N LEU A 173 18.62 6.47 -6.22
CA LEU A 173 17.93 5.17 -6.12
C LEU A 173 16.97 5.18 -4.94
N MET A 174 15.73 4.85 -5.20
CA MET A 174 14.68 4.68 -4.18
C MET A 174 14.41 3.21 -3.90
N PHE A 175 13.76 2.98 -2.78
CA PHE A 175 13.02 1.76 -2.50
C PHE A 175 13.86 0.53 -2.16
N ILE A 176 15.07 0.74 -1.62
CA ILE A 176 15.85 -0.36 -1.07
C ILE A 176 15.26 -0.71 0.29
N LYS A 177 14.72 -1.94 0.42
CA LYS A 177 14.00 -2.36 1.63
C LYS A 177 14.91 -3.08 2.60
N CYS A 178 14.70 -2.84 3.90
CA CYS A 178 15.15 -3.71 4.98
C CYS A 178 13.92 -4.31 5.67
N ASN A 179 13.93 -5.62 5.85
CA ASN A 179 12.83 -6.36 6.47
C ASN A 179 13.23 -6.86 7.86
N LEU A 180 12.25 -6.95 8.73
CA LEU A 180 12.38 -7.49 10.08
C LEU A 180 11.07 -8.20 10.48
N LYS A 181 11.16 -9.40 11.04
CA LYS A 181 10.00 -10.07 11.63
C LYS A 181 9.87 -9.64 13.09
N LEU A 182 8.67 -9.16 13.46
CA LEU A 182 8.34 -8.86 14.85
C LEU A 182 8.00 -10.16 15.62
N PRO A 183 8.37 -10.25 16.89
CA PRO A 183 8.00 -11.39 17.73
C PRO A 183 6.51 -11.41 18.12
N VAL A 184 5.86 -10.25 18.09
CA VAL A 184 4.47 -10.02 18.50
C VAL A 184 3.74 -9.19 17.46
N SER A 185 2.43 -8.98 17.63
CA SER A 185 1.63 -8.15 16.74
C SER A 185 2.24 -6.74 16.59
N PRO A 186 2.20 -6.16 15.37
CA PRO A 186 2.67 -4.79 15.14
C PRO A 186 1.76 -3.70 15.74
N THR A 187 0.75 -4.06 16.50
CA THR A 187 0.01 -3.15 17.38
C THR A 187 0.72 -2.94 18.73
N ASP A 188 1.72 -3.78 19.07
CA ASP A 188 2.57 -3.58 20.24
C ASP A 188 3.54 -2.41 20.00
N ARG A 189 3.36 -1.34 20.76
CA ARG A 189 4.12 -0.09 20.67
C ARG A 189 5.61 -0.29 20.92
N ASP A 190 5.97 -1.10 21.89
CA ASP A 190 7.37 -1.24 22.32
C ASP A 190 8.15 -2.10 21.33
N ALA A 191 7.54 -3.16 20.80
CA ALA A 191 8.10 -3.95 19.70
C ALA A 191 8.30 -3.13 18.43
N VAL A 192 7.35 -2.27 18.08
CA VAL A 192 7.46 -1.36 16.94
C VAL A 192 8.59 -0.35 17.15
N ALA A 193 8.72 0.23 18.34
CA ALA A 193 9.80 1.17 18.64
C ALA A 193 11.19 0.53 18.52
N GLN A 194 11.35 -0.69 19.03
CA GLN A 194 12.60 -1.45 18.88
C GLN A 194 12.90 -1.78 17.42
N ALA A 195 11.88 -2.18 16.65
CA ALA A 195 12.03 -2.47 15.23
C ALA A 195 12.41 -1.22 14.42
N GLU A 196 11.86 -0.04 14.74
CA GLU A 196 12.27 1.23 14.10
C GLU A 196 13.77 1.50 14.29
N LEU A 197 14.28 1.35 15.49
CA LEU A 197 15.71 1.54 15.77
C LEU A 197 16.58 0.54 15.01
N GLU A 198 16.21 -0.73 15.05
CA GLU A 198 16.98 -1.79 14.39
C GLU A 198 16.97 -1.62 12.86
N ILE A 199 15.83 -1.36 12.28
CA ILE A 199 15.74 -1.17 10.81
C ILE A 199 16.54 0.05 10.36
N ARG A 200 16.57 1.15 11.14
CA ARG A 200 17.40 2.33 10.79
C ARG A 200 18.88 2.00 10.80
N ARG A 201 19.36 1.17 11.73
CA ARG A 201 20.74 0.66 11.71
C ARG A 201 21.01 -0.17 10.44
N ARG A 202 20.09 -1.06 10.07
CA ARG A 202 20.20 -1.86 8.82
C ARG A 202 20.19 -0.99 7.56
N MET A 203 19.43 0.09 7.55
CA MET A 203 19.45 1.04 6.44
C MET A 203 20.79 1.75 6.31
N ALA A 204 21.44 2.12 7.41
CA ALA A 204 22.79 2.66 7.38
C ALA A 204 23.79 1.61 6.84
N GLN A 205 23.70 0.37 7.31
CA GLN A 205 24.52 -0.74 6.79
C GLN A 205 24.27 -1.00 5.30
N THR A 206 23.03 -0.83 4.83
CA THR A 206 22.70 -0.93 3.40
C THR A 206 23.49 0.08 2.57
N VAL A 207 23.58 1.33 3.02
CA VAL A 207 24.36 2.37 2.31
C VAL A 207 25.84 1.98 2.24
N GLU A 208 26.41 1.46 3.32
CA GLU A 208 27.80 0.99 3.32
C GLU A 208 28.03 -0.20 2.40
N LEU A 209 27.08 -1.15 2.34
CA LEU A 209 27.15 -2.26 1.40
C LEU A 209 27.15 -1.78 -0.06
N PHE A 210 26.29 -0.80 -0.37
CA PHE A 210 26.27 -0.20 -1.71
C PHE A 210 27.57 0.49 -2.04
N ARG A 211 28.12 1.31 -1.16
CA ARG A 211 29.41 1.98 -1.34
C ARG A 211 30.55 1.00 -1.62
N LYS A 212 30.56 -0.12 -0.92
CA LYS A 212 31.66 -1.10 -0.98
C LYS A 212 31.56 -2.01 -2.19
N HIS A 213 30.36 -2.41 -2.59
CA HIS A 213 30.15 -3.52 -3.51
C HIS A 213 29.46 -3.16 -4.82
N VAL A 214 28.87 -1.96 -4.93
CA VAL A 214 28.02 -1.60 -6.07
C VAL A 214 28.63 -0.45 -6.85
N PRO A 215 29.19 -0.69 -8.05
CA PRO A 215 29.73 0.35 -8.92
C PRO A 215 28.71 1.45 -9.21
N GLY A 216 29.18 2.70 -9.15
CA GLY A 216 28.32 3.88 -9.24
C GLY A 216 27.79 4.37 -7.90
N CYS A 217 27.99 3.61 -6.81
CA CYS A 217 27.53 3.97 -5.47
C CYS A 217 28.65 4.33 -4.49
N GLU A 218 29.89 4.46 -4.95
CA GLU A 218 31.09 4.66 -4.10
C GLU A 218 30.99 5.88 -3.19
N LYS A 219 30.27 6.92 -3.65
CA LYS A 219 30.05 8.17 -2.92
C LYS A 219 28.59 8.35 -2.47
N ALA A 220 27.80 7.27 -2.51
CA ALA A 220 26.39 7.32 -2.15
C ALA A 220 26.20 7.77 -0.70
N PHE A 221 25.10 8.42 -0.41
CA PHE A 221 24.69 8.79 0.94
C PHE A 221 23.19 8.51 1.14
N MET A 222 22.78 8.36 2.38
CA MET A 222 21.37 8.21 2.73
C MET A 222 20.65 9.53 2.47
N ALA A 223 19.90 9.60 1.38
CA ALA A 223 19.14 10.77 1.00
C ALA A 223 17.74 10.81 1.64
N ARG A 224 17.17 9.65 1.90
CA ARG A 224 15.80 9.52 2.39
C ARG A 224 15.60 8.21 3.14
N THR A 225 14.68 8.24 4.11
CA THR A 225 14.07 7.05 4.71
C THR A 225 12.55 7.20 4.68
N SER A 226 11.80 6.10 4.69
CA SER A 226 10.37 6.21 4.94
C SER A 226 10.13 6.79 6.35
N PRO A 227 9.09 7.60 6.54
CA PRO A 227 8.88 8.35 7.80
C PRO A 227 8.66 7.42 9.00
N LYS A 228 8.09 6.25 8.77
CA LYS A 228 7.80 5.23 9.79
C LYS A 228 7.97 3.82 9.23
N LEU A 229 8.00 2.86 10.14
CA LEU A 229 7.98 1.44 9.81
C LEU A 229 6.74 1.10 8.94
N CYS A 230 6.96 0.41 7.85
CA CYS A 230 5.89 -0.12 7.01
C CYS A 230 5.40 -1.44 7.61
N ILE A 231 4.26 -1.37 8.26
CA ILE A 231 3.52 -2.51 8.77
C ILE A 231 2.54 -2.92 7.67
N ARG A 232 2.68 -4.13 7.15
CA ARG A 232 1.89 -4.60 6.00
C ARG A 232 0.54 -5.18 6.41
N ARG A 233 0.42 -5.65 7.64
CA ARG A 233 -0.78 -6.23 8.19
C ARG A 233 -0.74 -6.10 9.71
N GLY A 234 -1.69 -5.36 10.24
CA GLY A 234 -1.95 -5.24 11.66
C GLY A 234 -3.21 -6.00 12.03
N ARG A 235 -4.24 -5.30 12.50
CA ARG A 235 -5.57 -5.88 12.66
C ARG A 235 -6.18 -6.15 11.28
N CYS A 236 -6.85 -7.30 11.17
CA CYS A 236 -7.75 -7.62 10.07
C CYS A 236 -9.17 -7.49 10.59
N VAL A 237 -9.88 -6.47 10.16
CA VAL A 237 -11.24 -6.14 10.62
C VAL A 237 -12.23 -7.11 9.97
N GLU A 238 -13.08 -7.76 10.76
CA GLU A 238 -14.11 -8.66 10.24
C GLU A 238 -15.15 -7.86 9.46
N CYS A 239 -15.25 -8.13 8.16
CA CYS A 239 -16.25 -7.57 7.25
C CYS A 239 -17.27 -8.63 6.85
N ASP A 240 -18.29 -8.26 6.06
CA ASP A 240 -19.33 -9.20 5.65
C ASP A 240 -18.84 -10.25 4.64
N TYR A 241 -17.66 -10.04 4.05
CA TYR A 241 -17.02 -11.01 3.17
C TYR A 241 -15.50 -11.02 3.35
N ASP A 242 -14.94 -12.22 3.43
CA ASP A 242 -13.50 -12.46 3.47
C ASP A 242 -13.01 -12.85 2.08
N ILE A 243 -12.13 -12.04 1.50
CA ILE A 243 -11.54 -12.34 0.18
C ILE A 243 -10.53 -13.47 0.34
N THR A 244 -10.66 -14.50 -0.48
CA THR A 244 -9.80 -15.68 -0.44
C THR A 244 -8.86 -15.78 -1.62
N LEU A 245 -7.77 -16.55 -1.48
CA LEU A 245 -6.86 -16.79 -2.59
C LEU A 245 -7.55 -17.38 -3.82
N PRO A 246 -8.48 -18.37 -3.70
CA PRO A 246 -9.26 -18.83 -4.83
C PRO A 246 -10.05 -17.72 -5.53
N ASP A 247 -10.66 -16.77 -4.80
CA ASP A 247 -11.36 -15.64 -5.42
C ASP A 247 -10.42 -14.83 -6.32
N VAL A 248 -9.19 -14.60 -5.85
CA VAL A 248 -8.18 -13.84 -6.60
C VAL A 248 -7.66 -14.63 -7.80
N LEU A 249 -7.21 -15.88 -7.59
CA LEU A 249 -6.53 -16.63 -8.64
C LEU A 249 -7.46 -17.15 -9.72
N GLU A 250 -8.70 -17.53 -9.37
CA GLU A 250 -9.70 -17.94 -10.35
C GLU A 250 -10.35 -16.77 -11.10
N GLY A 251 -10.00 -15.53 -10.76
CA GLY A 251 -10.57 -14.34 -11.37
C GLY A 251 -12.06 -14.21 -11.08
N ARG A 252 -12.47 -14.38 -9.82
CA ARG A 252 -13.88 -14.36 -9.46
C ARG A 252 -14.45 -12.96 -9.51
N HIS A 253 -15.59 -12.81 -10.18
CA HIS A 253 -16.40 -11.59 -10.21
C HIS A 253 -17.65 -11.77 -9.32
N PHE A 254 -18.18 -10.64 -8.80
CA PHE A 254 -19.27 -10.61 -7.84
C PHE A 254 -20.37 -9.66 -8.30
N ASP A 255 -21.61 -9.98 -7.97
CA ASP A 255 -22.77 -9.14 -8.30
C ASP A 255 -22.72 -7.75 -7.64
N ASP A 256 -21.95 -7.61 -6.57
CA ASP A 256 -21.77 -6.36 -5.81
C ASP A 256 -20.34 -5.82 -5.85
N GLU A 257 -19.60 -6.06 -6.93
CA GLU A 257 -18.22 -5.57 -7.04
C GLU A 257 -18.13 -4.05 -7.21
N ILE A 258 -17.12 -3.44 -6.58
CA ILE A 258 -16.88 -1.99 -6.63
C ILE A 258 -15.70 -1.62 -7.53
N MET A 259 -14.90 -2.56 -7.93
CA MET A 259 -13.76 -2.42 -8.81
C MET A 259 -13.29 -3.80 -9.30
N VAL A 260 -12.47 -3.81 -10.34
CA VAL A 260 -11.70 -4.98 -10.74
C VAL A 260 -10.20 -4.74 -10.50
N TYR A 261 -9.45 -5.82 -10.23
CA TYR A 261 -8.02 -5.74 -9.98
C TYR A 261 -7.26 -6.95 -10.53
N GLY A 262 -6.14 -6.72 -11.23
CA GLY A 262 -5.43 -7.72 -12.01
C GLY A 262 -4.01 -8.04 -11.55
N PHE A 263 -3.63 -7.78 -10.27
CA PHE A 263 -2.27 -7.97 -9.83
C PHE A 263 -2.14 -8.76 -8.52
N HIS A 264 -1.10 -9.61 -8.43
CA HIS A 264 -0.71 -10.30 -7.22
C HIS A 264 0.80 -10.14 -6.95
N ASP A 265 1.19 -9.75 -5.74
CA ASP A 265 2.58 -9.46 -5.36
C ASP A 265 3.54 -10.66 -5.54
N SER A 266 3.04 -11.89 -5.53
CA SER A 266 3.83 -13.11 -5.71
C SER A 266 4.00 -13.52 -7.18
N ALA A 267 3.55 -12.69 -8.13
CA ALA A 267 3.76 -12.97 -9.54
C ALA A 267 5.26 -13.03 -9.91
N PRO A 268 5.68 -13.89 -10.85
CA PRO A 268 4.82 -14.76 -11.64
C PRO A 268 4.43 -16.09 -10.98
N ARG A 269 4.83 -16.35 -9.72
CA ARG A 269 4.53 -17.63 -9.03
C ARG A 269 3.03 -17.85 -8.83
N LEU A 270 2.31 -16.81 -8.46
CA LEU A 270 0.86 -16.79 -8.36
C LEU A 270 0.33 -15.76 -9.34
N GLN A 271 -0.50 -16.18 -10.28
CA GLN A 271 -1.09 -15.35 -11.31
C GLN A 271 -2.61 -15.54 -11.31
N ILE A 272 -3.32 -14.46 -11.60
CA ILE A 272 -4.75 -14.52 -11.85
C ILE A 272 -4.97 -15.27 -13.17
N LYS A 273 -5.97 -16.13 -13.20
CA LYS A 273 -6.31 -16.98 -14.34
C LYS A 273 -6.38 -16.18 -15.64
N ASP A 274 -5.74 -16.71 -16.67
CA ASP A 274 -5.69 -16.15 -18.03
C ASP A 274 -5.15 -14.71 -18.11
N GLY A 275 -4.39 -14.24 -17.09
CA GLY A 275 -3.91 -12.87 -17.01
C GLY A 275 -5.03 -11.83 -16.79
N GLY A 276 -6.19 -12.28 -16.34
CA GLY A 276 -7.38 -11.47 -16.13
C GLY A 276 -7.39 -10.68 -14.82
N THR A 277 -8.58 -10.35 -14.38
CA THR A 277 -8.87 -9.61 -13.14
C THR A 277 -9.79 -10.40 -12.23
N TYR A 278 -9.91 -9.95 -10.99
CA TYR A 278 -10.97 -10.36 -10.06
C TYR A 278 -11.74 -9.13 -9.58
N GLY A 279 -13.00 -9.30 -9.23
CA GLY A 279 -13.84 -8.26 -8.65
C GLY A 279 -13.62 -8.14 -7.15
N LEU A 280 -13.64 -6.92 -6.61
CA LEU A 280 -13.66 -6.68 -5.16
C LEU A 280 -15.12 -6.40 -4.74
N PRO A 281 -15.76 -7.26 -3.93
CA PRO A 281 -17.16 -7.07 -3.58
C PRO A 281 -17.35 -5.95 -2.55
N TYR A 282 -18.41 -5.18 -2.67
CA TYR A 282 -18.79 -4.11 -1.75
C TYR A 282 -18.87 -4.57 -0.29
N ARG A 283 -19.46 -5.74 -0.07
CA ARG A 283 -19.61 -6.31 1.28
C ARG A 283 -18.27 -6.63 1.97
N ALA A 284 -17.15 -6.72 1.22
CA ALA A 284 -15.83 -6.88 1.83
C ALA A 284 -15.33 -5.60 2.54
N LEU A 285 -16.00 -4.47 2.33
CA LEU A 285 -15.71 -3.21 3.02
C LEU A 285 -16.67 -2.93 4.18
N CYS A 286 -17.81 -3.60 4.25
CA CYS A 286 -18.82 -3.37 5.29
C CYS A 286 -18.39 -4.04 6.60
N VAL A 287 -18.05 -3.24 7.62
CA VAL A 287 -17.63 -3.74 8.93
C VAL A 287 -18.78 -4.51 9.59
N LYS A 288 -18.53 -5.77 9.92
CA LYS A 288 -19.56 -6.65 10.47
C LYS A 288 -20.02 -6.17 11.84
N GLY A 289 -21.34 -6.11 12.02
CA GLY A 289 -21.95 -5.66 13.26
C GLY A 289 -21.99 -4.14 13.47
N VAL A 290 -21.48 -3.34 12.52
CA VAL A 290 -21.56 -1.88 12.56
C VAL A 290 -22.30 -1.37 11.31
N GLU A 291 -23.33 -0.55 11.51
CA GLU A 291 -24.26 -0.18 10.42
C GLU A 291 -23.70 0.85 9.44
N ASN A 292 -22.83 1.74 9.89
CA ASN A 292 -22.36 2.91 9.15
C ASN A 292 -20.84 3.07 9.10
N LEU A 293 -20.11 1.96 9.22
CA LEU A 293 -18.67 1.92 9.19
C LEU A 293 -18.16 1.01 8.06
N TYR A 294 -17.23 1.54 7.29
CA TYR A 294 -16.47 0.83 6.28
C TYR A 294 -15.03 0.68 6.70
N ALA A 295 -14.39 -0.43 6.33
CA ALA A 295 -12.96 -0.64 6.45
C ALA A 295 -12.32 -0.64 5.06
N CYS A 296 -11.23 0.11 4.87
CA CYS A 296 -10.52 0.21 3.60
C CYS A 296 -9.01 0.08 3.76
N GLY A 297 -8.39 -0.56 2.78
CA GLY A 297 -6.96 -0.74 2.75
C GLY A 297 -6.52 -2.10 3.29
N MET A 298 -5.31 -2.16 3.83
CA MET A 298 -4.67 -3.42 4.24
C MET A 298 -5.34 -4.12 5.45
N MET A 299 -6.37 -3.55 6.01
CA MET A 299 -7.08 -4.08 7.18
C MET A 299 -8.38 -4.81 6.86
N ILE A 300 -8.83 -4.82 5.60
CA ILE A 300 -9.97 -5.64 5.21
C ILE A 300 -9.63 -7.12 5.37
N THR A 301 -10.62 -7.94 5.71
CA THR A 301 -10.40 -9.37 5.92
C THR A 301 -10.07 -10.05 4.60
N SER A 302 -8.99 -10.82 4.63
CA SER A 302 -8.58 -11.71 3.55
C SER A 302 -7.63 -12.75 4.11
N ASP A 303 -7.49 -13.88 3.45
CA ASP A 303 -6.43 -14.82 3.81
C ASP A 303 -5.04 -14.25 3.52
N HIS A 304 -3.98 -14.93 3.99
CA HIS A 304 -2.61 -14.43 3.87
C HIS A 304 -2.19 -14.19 2.41
N GLU A 305 -2.50 -15.10 1.52
CA GLU A 305 -2.09 -15.03 0.12
C GLU A 305 -2.96 -14.03 -0.67
N ALA A 306 -4.28 -14.00 -0.46
CA ALA A 306 -5.15 -12.99 -1.07
C ALA A 306 -4.75 -11.56 -0.66
N HIS A 307 -4.30 -11.40 0.60
CA HIS A 307 -3.83 -10.11 1.11
C HIS A 307 -2.67 -9.54 0.30
N MET A 308 -1.84 -10.37 -0.33
CA MET A 308 -0.76 -9.92 -1.20
C MET A 308 -1.25 -9.23 -2.49
N SER A 309 -2.53 -9.33 -2.79
CA SER A 309 -3.21 -8.57 -3.84
C SER A 309 -4.00 -7.39 -3.26
N THR A 310 -4.91 -7.66 -2.32
CA THR A 310 -5.88 -6.68 -1.82
C THR A 310 -5.26 -5.47 -1.12
N ARG A 311 -4.05 -5.59 -0.52
CA ARG A 311 -3.32 -4.50 0.16
C ARG A 311 -2.53 -3.59 -0.76
N ASN A 312 -2.43 -3.87 -2.05
CA ASN A 312 -1.62 -3.05 -2.96
C ASN A 312 -2.22 -1.65 -3.12
N THR A 313 -1.36 -0.66 -3.31
CA THR A 313 -1.74 0.76 -3.29
C THR A 313 -2.92 1.06 -4.24
N VAL A 314 -2.87 0.56 -5.47
CA VAL A 314 -3.95 0.79 -6.45
C VAL A 314 -5.25 0.11 -6.02
N CYS A 315 -5.18 -1.12 -5.50
CA CYS A 315 -6.36 -1.80 -4.94
C CYS A 315 -6.95 -1.01 -3.76
N CYS A 316 -6.10 -0.51 -2.84
CA CYS A 316 -6.55 0.33 -1.72
C CYS A 316 -7.18 1.65 -2.19
N MET A 317 -6.70 2.26 -3.27
CA MET A 317 -7.31 3.44 -3.87
C MET A 317 -8.73 3.15 -4.39
N GLY A 318 -8.90 2.04 -5.10
CA GLY A 318 -10.22 1.60 -5.57
C GLY A 318 -11.19 1.28 -4.41
N GLN A 319 -10.70 0.62 -3.35
CA GLN A 319 -11.48 0.42 -2.13
C GLN A 319 -11.94 1.77 -1.53
N GLY A 320 -11.03 2.75 -1.45
CA GLY A 320 -11.35 4.10 -0.96
C GLY A 320 -12.39 4.80 -1.81
N GLN A 321 -12.31 4.69 -3.14
CA GLN A 321 -13.31 5.22 -4.06
C GLN A 321 -14.68 4.55 -3.86
N GLY A 322 -14.71 3.22 -3.76
CA GLY A 322 -15.95 2.47 -3.53
C GLY A 322 -16.61 2.82 -2.20
N ALA A 323 -15.83 2.80 -1.10
CA ALA A 323 -16.35 3.15 0.21
C ALA A 323 -16.78 4.62 0.33
N GLY A 324 -16.01 5.55 -0.27
CA GLY A 324 -16.33 6.98 -0.28
C GLY A 324 -17.64 7.25 -0.99
N THR A 325 -17.84 6.66 -2.17
CA THR A 325 -19.08 6.77 -2.95
C THR A 325 -20.27 6.19 -2.18
N ALA A 326 -20.10 4.99 -1.60
CA ALA A 326 -21.14 4.35 -0.81
C ALA A 326 -21.50 5.15 0.44
N ALA A 327 -20.51 5.64 1.20
CA ALA A 327 -20.71 6.45 2.39
C ALA A 327 -21.47 7.75 2.08
N ALA A 328 -21.14 8.42 0.97
CA ALA A 328 -21.83 9.62 0.51
C ALA A 328 -23.30 9.32 0.17
N LEU A 329 -23.56 8.25 -0.58
CA LEU A 329 -24.92 7.82 -0.92
C LEU A 329 -25.72 7.44 0.33
N CYS A 330 -25.14 6.71 1.29
CA CYS A 330 -25.77 6.36 2.56
C CYS A 330 -26.08 7.60 3.39
N ALA A 331 -25.16 8.55 3.47
CA ALA A 331 -25.35 9.80 4.20
C ALA A 331 -26.49 10.64 3.61
N ALA A 332 -26.59 10.73 2.29
CA ALA A 332 -27.65 11.44 1.58
C ALA A 332 -29.02 10.77 1.75
N ARG A 333 -29.05 9.43 1.79
CA ARG A 333 -30.29 8.63 1.90
C ARG A 333 -30.67 8.30 3.33
N HIS A 334 -29.87 8.67 4.32
CA HIS A 334 -30.07 8.35 5.75
C HIS A 334 -30.19 6.82 6.01
N CYS A 335 -29.44 5.99 5.29
CA CYS A 335 -29.46 4.53 5.43
C CYS A 335 -28.13 3.98 5.95
N GLY A 336 -28.13 2.73 6.39
CA GLY A 336 -26.94 1.96 6.74
C GLY A 336 -26.20 1.44 5.49
N ALA A 337 -24.97 0.94 5.69
CA ALA A 337 -24.15 0.42 4.61
C ALA A 337 -24.85 -0.75 3.87
N ARG A 338 -25.55 -1.63 4.61
CA ARG A 338 -26.23 -2.80 4.07
C ARG A 338 -27.58 -2.50 3.41
N ASP A 339 -28.13 -1.31 3.69
CA ASP A 339 -29.41 -0.86 3.14
C ASP A 339 -29.26 -0.11 1.82
N LEU A 340 -28.02 0.17 1.40
CA LEU A 340 -27.74 0.86 0.13
C LEU A 340 -28.03 -0.08 -1.05
N PRO A 341 -28.97 0.27 -1.96
CA PRO A 341 -29.18 -0.52 -3.16
C PRO A 341 -27.92 -0.50 -4.03
N TYR A 342 -27.36 -1.67 -4.30
CA TYR A 342 -26.09 -1.77 -5.04
C TYR A 342 -26.15 -1.12 -6.43
N GLY A 343 -27.29 -1.18 -7.15
CA GLY A 343 -27.43 -0.53 -8.44
C GLY A 343 -27.09 0.97 -8.40
N LEU A 344 -27.49 1.69 -7.34
CA LEU A 344 -27.12 3.10 -7.17
C LEU A 344 -25.62 3.31 -6.99
N LEU A 345 -24.97 2.42 -6.25
CA LEU A 345 -23.53 2.45 -6.08
C LEU A 345 -22.82 2.16 -7.40
N ARG A 346 -23.24 1.13 -8.10
CA ARG A 346 -22.70 0.76 -9.41
C ARG A 346 -22.80 1.88 -10.42
N ASP A 347 -23.98 2.50 -10.52
CA ASP A 347 -24.24 3.63 -11.43
C ASP A 347 -23.31 4.82 -11.12
N ALA A 348 -23.17 5.18 -9.83
CA ALA A 348 -22.32 6.28 -9.41
C ALA A 348 -20.83 6.00 -9.70
N LEU A 349 -20.37 4.78 -9.45
CA LEU A 349 -18.99 4.36 -9.75
C LEU A 349 -18.72 4.35 -11.26
N THR A 350 -19.66 3.86 -12.05
CA THR A 350 -19.58 3.88 -13.54
C THR A 350 -19.51 5.31 -14.06
N GLN A 351 -20.34 6.22 -13.55
CA GLN A 351 -20.30 7.65 -13.91
C GLN A 351 -18.97 8.31 -13.51
N ALA A 352 -18.35 7.86 -12.43
CA ALA A 352 -17.02 8.30 -11.99
C ALA A 352 -15.87 7.64 -12.78
N GLY A 353 -16.15 6.82 -13.80
CA GLY A 353 -15.17 6.20 -14.68
C GLY A 353 -14.54 4.91 -14.15
N VAL A 354 -15.14 4.28 -13.14
CA VAL A 354 -14.70 2.95 -12.71
C VAL A 354 -15.02 1.94 -13.79
N TYR A 355 -14.00 1.20 -14.20
CA TYR A 355 -14.15 0.09 -15.15
C TYR A 355 -14.65 -1.16 -14.42
N PHE A 356 -15.60 -1.84 -15.05
CA PHE A 356 -16.08 -3.15 -14.66
C PHE A 356 -16.03 -4.08 -15.87
N GLU A 357 -15.70 -5.33 -15.66
CA GLU A 357 -15.85 -6.35 -16.70
C GLU A 357 -17.33 -6.65 -16.92
N VAL A 358 -17.71 -6.83 -18.19
CA VAL A 358 -19.10 -7.08 -18.61
C VAL A 358 -19.33 -8.58 -18.75
#